data_c32844c9bd8e65c430c597a5bb346d0e
#
_entry.id   c32844c9bd8e65c430c597a5bb346d0e
#
_cell.length_a   1.000
_cell.length_b   1.000
_cell.length_c   1.000
_cell.angle_alpha   90.00
_cell.angle_beta   90.00
_cell.angle_gamma   90.00
#
_symmetry.space_group_name_H-M   'P 1'
#
loop_
_entity.id
_entity.type
_entity.pdbx_description
1 polymer ?
#
loop_
_entity_poly.entity_id
_entity_poly.type
_entity_poly.pdbx_seq_one_letter_code
_entity_poly.pdbx_strand_id
1 'polypeptide(L)'
;MTFLECKDLHASIEGKEILRGLNLAVDKGQVHALMGPNGSGKSTFANVLLGHPKYSVTAGEILVRGESIINLSPDERAKKGLFLGFQYPLEIAGVGYSHFLRNAYNTLNKTLAEEQKDREVFLTVREFHEYVKRNLDSVGLDPTFLGRYLNEGFSGGEKKRSEVMQMLVLKPNLAILDEPDSGLDIDAVKSVAEAINKLIETGAGVVVITHYARILRYLGKLDYVHVMSKGKIIKSGSKELSEELETKGYGWLGLEE
;
A
#
# COMPACT_ATOMS: atom_id res chain seq x y z
N MET A 1 18.81 2.19 -5.44
CA MET A 1 18.42 3.58 -5.83
C MET A 1 17.08 3.86 -5.16
N THR A 2 17.04 4.90 -4.35
CA THR A 2 15.88 5.25 -3.53
C THR A 2 14.67 5.59 -4.40
N PHE A 3 13.58 4.87 -4.18
CA PHE A 3 12.33 5.10 -4.90
C PHE A 3 11.47 6.15 -4.20
N LEU A 4 11.26 6.00 -2.88
CA LEU A 4 10.54 6.95 -2.04
C LEU A 4 11.46 7.49 -0.95
N GLU A 5 11.46 8.80 -0.75
CA GLU A 5 12.18 9.44 0.35
C GLU A 5 11.29 10.51 1.00
N CYS A 6 11.11 10.39 2.31
CA CYS A 6 10.47 11.39 3.16
C CYS A 6 11.53 12.00 4.06
N LYS A 7 11.66 13.33 4.03
CA LYS A 7 12.65 14.08 4.82
C LYS A 7 11.93 15.07 5.72
N ASP A 8 12.13 14.90 7.02
CA ASP A 8 11.56 15.77 8.05
C ASP A 8 10.08 16.13 7.80
N LEU A 9 9.29 15.07 7.46
CA LEU A 9 7.92 15.23 6.99
C LEU A 9 6.99 15.62 8.14
N HIS A 10 6.36 16.79 8.02
CA HIS A 10 5.31 17.27 8.89
C HIS A 10 3.98 17.33 8.14
N ALA A 11 2.92 16.87 8.76
CA ALA A 11 1.58 16.95 8.17
C ALA A 11 0.48 17.09 9.21
N SER A 12 -0.58 17.77 8.82
CA SER A 12 -1.75 18.04 9.65
C SER A 12 -3.05 17.58 9.00
N ILE A 13 -4.05 17.34 9.84
CA ILE A 13 -5.45 17.19 9.46
C ILE A 13 -6.28 18.17 10.30
N GLU A 14 -7.13 18.97 9.66
CA GLU A 14 -7.99 19.95 10.33
C GLU A 14 -7.22 20.88 11.30
N GLY A 15 -6.00 21.26 10.91
CA GLY A 15 -5.12 22.11 11.72
C GLY A 15 -4.37 21.40 12.85
N LYS A 16 -4.65 20.12 13.11
CA LYS A 16 -3.92 19.33 14.11
C LYS A 16 -2.74 18.62 13.47
N GLU A 17 -1.53 18.92 13.92
CA GLU A 17 -0.31 18.24 13.47
C GLU A 17 -0.28 16.80 13.96
N ILE A 18 -0.12 15.86 13.02
CA ILE A 18 -0.03 14.41 13.28
C ILE A 18 1.36 13.88 12.97
N LEU A 19 1.92 14.19 11.78
CA LEU A 19 3.30 13.86 11.46
C LEU A 19 4.22 15.00 11.91
N ARG A 20 5.34 14.67 12.55
CA ARG A 20 6.16 15.63 13.29
C ARG A 20 7.65 15.47 13.00
N GLY A 21 8.02 15.43 11.73
CA GLY A 21 9.40 15.22 11.30
C GLY A 21 9.72 13.75 11.05
N LEU A 22 8.84 13.07 10.26
CA LEU A 22 9.03 11.68 9.89
C LEU A 22 10.08 11.57 8.78
N ASN A 23 11.05 10.66 8.97
CA ASN A 23 12.05 10.31 7.98
C ASN A 23 11.91 8.84 7.59
N LEU A 24 11.79 8.57 6.30
CA LEU A 24 11.73 7.21 5.75
C LEU A 24 12.30 7.22 4.33
N ALA A 25 13.16 6.25 4.03
CA ALA A 25 13.62 5.99 2.67
C ALA A 25 13.31 4.54 2.32
N VAL A 26 12.78 4.31 1.12
CA VAL A 26 12.47 2.98 0.58
C VAL A 26 13.10 2.84 -0.79
N ASP A 27 14.02 1.89 -0.93
CA ASP A 27 14.60 1.55 -2.22
C ASP A 27 13.67 0.63 -3.02
N LYS A 28 13.87 0.58 -4.33
CA LYS A 28 13.15 -0.35 -5.20
C LYS A 28 13.38 -1.79 -4.73
N GLY A 29 12.32 -2.57 -4.63
CA GLY A 29 12.36 -3.97 -4.21
C GLY A 29 12.59 -4.19 -2.71
N GLN A 30 12.62 -3.14 -1.87
CA GLN A 30 12.66 -3.30 -0.42
C GLN A 30 11.27 -3.50 0.16
N VAL A 31 11.22 -4.27 1.24
CA VAL A 31 10.01 -4.54 2.02
C VAL A 31 10.20 -3.98 3.43
N HIS A 32 9.36 -3.01 3.77
CA HIS A 32 9.36 -2.34 5.06
C HIS A 32 8.07 -2.64 5.82
N ALA A 33 8.17 -2.87 7.10
CA ALA A 33 7.02 -2.85 7.99
C ALA A 33 7.02 -1.55 8.80
N LEU A 34 5.88 -0.86 8.86
CA LEU A 34 5.65 0.29 9.72
C LEU A 34 4.69 -0.12 10.82
N MET A 35 5.21 -0.28 12.02
CA MET A 35 4.48 -0.73 13.20
C MET A 35 4.34 0.41 14.22
N GLY A 36 3.46 0.24 15.19
CA GLY A 36 3.27 1.21 16.27
C GLY A 36 1.86 1.15 16.84
N PRO A 37 1.63 1.72 18.04
CA PRO A 37 0.32 1.74 18.67
C PRO A 37 -0.71 2.52 17.84
N ASN A 38 -1.99 2.34 18.18
CA ASN A 38 -3.06 3.11 17.58
C ASN A 38 -2.86 4.61 17.85
N GLY A 39 -3.21 5.45 16.87
CA GLY A 39 -2.99 6.89 16.95
C GLY A 39 -1.55 7.36 16.77
N SER A 40 -0.58 6.47 16.48
CA SER A 40 0.81 6.87 16.23
C SER A 40 1.03 7.68 14.94
N GLY A 41 0.05 7.63 13.98
CA GLY A 41 0.08 8.39 12.73
C GLY A 41 0.31 7.53 11.47
N LYS A 42 0.31 6.19 11.56
CA LYS A 42 0.59 5.27 10.43
C LYS A 42 -0.34 5.48 9.23
N SER A 43 -1.65 5.43 9.45
CA SER A 43 -2.64 5.66 8.37
C SER A 43 -2.62 7.11 7.88
N THR A 44 -2.28 8.08 8.74
CA THR A 44 -2.03 9.46 8.33
C THR A 44 -0.86 9.51 7.35
N PHE A 45 0.24 8.83 7.66
CA PHE A 45 1.39 8.75 6.76
C PHE A 45 1.02 8.17 5.40
N ALA A 46 0.29 7.06 5.35
CA ALA A 46 -0.18 6.45 4.11
C ALA A 46 -1.04 7.43 3.28
N ASN A 47 -2.00 8.10 3.90
CA ASN A 47 -2.88 9.06 3.23
C ASN A 47 -2.11 10.31 2.74
N VAL A 48 -1.16 10.81 3.52
CA VAL A 48 -0.28 11.93 3.13
C VAL A 48 0.57 11.54 1.91
N LEU A 49 1.15 10.35 1.88
CA LEU A 49 1.92 9.86 0.74
C LEU A 49 1.08 9.82 -0.56
N LEU A 50 -0.18 9.45 -0.47
CA LEU A 50 -1.08 9.39 -1.62
C LEU A 50 -1.75 10.73 -1.95
N GLY A 51 -1.48 11.78 -1.18
CA GLY A 51 -2.02 13.11 -1.47
C GLY A 51 -3.51 13.25 -1.16
N HIS A 52 -4.01 12.54 -0.15
CA HIS A 52 -5.41 12.63 0.24
C HIS A 52 -5.77 14.05 0.68
N PRO A 53 -6.83 14.69 0.11
CA PRO A 53 -7.09 16.14 0.21
C PRO A 53 -7.40 16.66 1.62
N LYS A 54 -7.74 15.78 2.58
CA LYS A 54 -7.96 16.17 3.98
C LYS A 54 -6.67 16.44 4.75
N TYR A 55 -5.51 16.04 4.21
CA TYR A 55 -4.23 16.17 4.87
C TYR A 55 -3.39 17.24 4.17
N SER A 56 -2.70 18.05 4.96
CA SER A 56 -1.80 19.11 4.46
C SER A 56 -0.38 18.84 4.93
N VAL A 57 0.57 18.77 3.99
CA VAL A 57 1.99 18.77 4.31
C VAL A 57 2.35 20.19 4.75
N THR A 58 2.87 20.35 5.98
CA THR A 58 3.19 21.65 6.57
C THR A 58 4.68 21.97 6.52
N ALA A 59 5.55 20.95 6.49
CA ALA A 59 7.00 21.09 6.29
C ALA A 59 7.61 19.75 5.82
N GLY A 60 8.86 19.80 5.37
CA GLY A 60 9.60 18.64 4.88
C GLY A 60 9.35 18.31 3.42
N GLU A 61 9.83 17.15 2.98
CA GLU A 61 9.79 16.74 1.59
C GLU A 61 9.25 15.32 1.44
N ILE A 62 8.56 15.07 0.32
CA ILE A 62 8.21 13.73 -0.17
C ILE A 62 8.73 13.63 -1.61
N LEU A 63 9.70 12.77 -1.82
CA LEU A 63 10.36 12.59 -3.11
C LEU A 63 10.11 11.19 -3.65
N VAL A 64 9.74 11.10 -4.92
CA VAL A 64 9.70 9.84 -5.68
C VAL A 64 10.73 9.92 -6.79
N ARG A 65 11.72 9.03 -6.78
CA ARG A 65 12.88 9.05 -7.70
C ARG A 65 13.60 10.42 -7.72
N GLY A 66 13.66 11.09 -6.55
CA GLY A 66 14.29 12.40 -6.39
C GLY A 66 13.42 13.60 -6.78
N GLU A 67 12.21 13.40 -7.29
CA GLU A 67 11.27 14.46 -7.65
C GLU A 67 10.21 14.67 -6.56
N SER A 68 9.96 15.91 -6.18
CA SER A 68 8.92 16.22 -5.20
C SER A 68 7.51 15.91 -5.72
N ILE A 69 6.73 15.25 -4.88
CA ILE A 69 5.34 14.90 -5.20
C ILE A 69 4.31 15.62 -4.32
N ILE A 70 4.74 16.58 -3.50
CA ILE A 70 3.85 17.23 -2.51
C ILE A 70 2.64 17.87 -3.20
N ASN A 71 2.85 18.54 -4.31
CA ASN A 71 1.80 19.27 -5.04
C ASN A 71 1.05 18.41 -6.08
N LEU A 72 1.40 17.13 -6.21
CA LEU A 72 0.75 16.23 -7.14
C LEU A 72 -0.56 15.70 -6.56
N SER A 73 -1.59 15.60 -7.39
CA SER A 73 -2.86 14.96 -7.08
C SER A 73 -2.70 13.44 -6.87
N PRO A 74 -3.66 12.76 -6.22
CA PRO A 74 -3.59 11.31 -6.01
C PRO A 74 -3.40 10.50 -7.29
N ASP A 75 -4.06 10.88 -8.39
CA ASP A 75 -3.93 10.20 -9.68
C ASP A 75 -2.56 10.43 -10.33
N GLU A 76 -1.97 11.63 -10.18
CA GLU A 76 -0.60 11.91 -10.63
C GLU A 76 0.43 11.09 -9.84
N ARG A 77 0.24 10.95 -8.53
CA ARG A 77 1.09 10.08 -7.68
C ARG A 77 0.95 8.61 -8.06
N ALA A 78 -0.26 8.14 -8.37
CA ALA A 78 -0.47 6.81 -8.89
C ALA A 78 0.26 6.58 -10.22
N LYS A 79 0.27 7.57 -11.13
CA LYS A 79 1.04 7.54 -12.39
C LYS A 79 2.56 7.51 -12.16
N LYS A 80 3.05 8.03 -11.03
CA LYS A 80 4.45 7.86 -10.59
C LYS A 80 4.74 6.45 -10.04
N GLY A 81 3.74 5.58 -9.97
CA GLY A 81 3.87 4.18 -9.55
C GLY A 81 3.60 3.91 -8.08
N LEU A 82 2.92 4.82 -7.38
CA LEU A 82 2.47 4.61 -6.01
C LEU A 82 1.09 3.94 -5.98
N PHE A 83 0.88 3.04 -5.02
CA PHE A 83 -0.40 2.39 -4.75
C PHE A 83 -0.67 2.40 -3.25
N LEU A 84 -1.91 2.67 -2.86
CA LEU A 84 -2.38 2.53 -1.48
C LEU A 84 -3.44 1.45 -1.37
N GLY A 85 -3.20 0.44 -0.54
CA GLY A 85 -4.22 -0.45 -0.01
C GLY A 85 -4.81 0.17 1.26
N PHE A 86 -6.12 0.48 1.22
CA PHE A 86 -6.83 1.15 2.30
C PHE A 86 -7.16 0.20 3.45
N GLN A 87 -7.15 0.71 4.67
CA GLN A 87 -7.65 -0.05 5.82
C GLN A 87 -9.11 -0.50 5.63
N TYR A 88 -9.95 0.39 5.10
CA TYR A 88 -11.37 0.13 4.80
C TYR A 88 -11.70 0.54 3.35
N PRO A 89 -11.59 -0.40 2.37
CA PRO A 89 -11.95 -0.10 0.99
C PRO A 89 -13.43 0.27 0.85
N LEU A 90 -13.71 1.42 0.22
CA LEU A 90 -15.05 1.93 0.05
C LEU A 90 -15.83 1.18 -1.04
N GLU A 91 -17.15 1.13 -0.89
CA GLU A 91 -18.07 0.70 -1.94
C GLU A 91 -18.34 1.85 -2.90
N ILE A 92 -18.30 1.57 -4.20
CA ILE A 92 -18.59 2.56 -5.23
C ILE A 92 -19.70 2.01 -6.13
N ALA A 93 -20.95 2.31 -5.74
CA ALA A 93 -22.14 1.88 -6.45
C ALA A 93 -22.13 2.42 -7.89
N GLY A 94 -22.57 1.58 -8.83
CA GLY A 94 -22.66 1.94 -10.26
C GLY A 94 -21.34 1.91 -11.02
N VAL A 95 -20.19 1.73 -10.35
CA VAL A 95 -18.89 1.60 -11.02
C VAL A 95 -18.56 0.11 -11.18
N GLY A 96 -18.65 -0.40 -12.41
CA GLY A 96 -18.32 -1.80 -12.72
C GLY A 96 -16.85 -2.11 -12.44
N TYR A 97 -16.58 -3.19 -11.69
CA TYR A 97 -15.26 -3.54 -11.23
C TYR A 97 -14.26 -3.76 -12.37
N SER A 98 -14.64 -4.59 -13.36
CA SER A 98 -13.78 -4.85 -14.52
C SER A 98 -13.51 -3.59 -15.34
N HIS A 99 -14.52 -2.71 -15.50
CA HIS A 99 -14.38 -1.46 -16.23
C HIS A 99 -13.43 -0.50 -15.53
N PHE A 100 -13.61 -0.32 -14.21
CA PHE A 100 -12.72 0.49 -13.39
C PHE A 100 -11.27 0.01 -13.49
N LEU A 101 -11.05 -1.28 -13.28
CA LEU A 101 -9.71 -1.86 -13.23
C LEU A 101 -9.00 -1.76 -14.60
N ARG A 102 -9.73 -1.97 -15.71
CA ARG A 102 -9.20 -1.81 -17.06
C ARG A 102 -8.82 -0.36 -17.37
N ASN A 103 -9.67 0.59 -16.98
CA ASN A 103 -9.38 2.01 -17.20
C ASN A 103 -8.15 2.46 -16.39
N ALA A 104 -8.05 2.04 -15.12
CA ALA A 104 -6.88 2.30 -14.27
C ALA A 104 -5.62 1.69 -14.89
N TYR A 105 -5.67 0.41 -15.30
CA TYR A 105 -4.57 -0.28 -15.97
C TYR A 105 -4.10 0.45 -17.22
N ASN A 106 -5.02 0.79 -18.13
CA ASN A 106 -4.70 1.49 -19.37
C ASN A 106 -4.09 2.87 -19.12
N THR A 107 -4.63 3.63 -18.14
CA THR A 107 -4.13 4.97 -17.81
C THR A 107 -2.69 4.89 -17.28
N LEU A 108 -2.43 3.98 -16.35
CA LEU A 108 -1.09 3.80 -15.78
C LEU A 108 -0.10 3.30 -16.83
N ASN A 109 -0.47 2.33 -17.65
CA ASN A 109 0.43 1.80 -18.69
C ASN A 109 0.70 2.79 -19.81
N LYS A 110 -0.24 3.65 -20.20
CA LYS A 110 0.02 4.72 -21.14
C LYS A 110 1.14 5.64 -20.67
N THR A 111 1.07 6.07 -19.41
CA THR A 111 2.08 6.95 -18.79
C THR A 111 3.43 6.25 -18.68
N LEU A 112 3.43 4.97 -18.28
CA LEU A 112 4.67 4.19 -18.10
C LEU A 112 5.28 3.73 -19.43
N ALA A 113 4.48 3.58 -20.50
CA ALA A 113 4.98 3.23 -21.83
C ALA A 113 5.70 4.41 -22.51
N GLU A 114 5.32 5.64 -22.18
CA GLU A 114 6.08 6.82 -22.59
C GLU A 114 7.50 6.83 -21.96
N GLU A 115 7.66 6.21 -20.77
CA GLU A 115 8.92 6.07 -20.06
C GLU A 115 9.67 4.74 -20.36
N GLN A 116 8.94 3.66 -20.68
CA GLN A 116 9.48 2.29 -20.84
C GLN A 116 8.90 1.62 -22.10
N LYS A 117 9.72 1.45 -23.13
CA LYS A 117 9.34 1.00 -24.47
C LYS A 117 8.71 -0.41 -24.60
N ASP A 118 8.65 -1.22 -23.53
CA ASP A 118 8.27 -2.65 -23.57
C ASP A 118 6.91 -2.98 -22.93
N ARG A 119 6.05 -2.00 -22.63
CA ARG A 119 4.71 -2.28 -22.07
C ARG A 119 3.63 -2.22 -23.13
N GLU A 120 2.80 -3.26 -23.19
CA GLU A 120 1.53 -3.22 -23.95
C GLU A 120 0.62 -2.14 -23.38
N VAL A 121 0.38 -1.10 -24.17
CA VAL A 121 -0.30 0.12 -23.73
C VAL A 121 -1.81 -0.08 -23.58
N PHE A 122 -2.42 -0.98 -24.37
CA PHE A 122 -3.86 -1.23 -24.34
C PHE A 122 -4.15 -2.70 -24.58
N LEU A 123 -4.76 -3.34 -23.60
CA LEU A 123 -5.39 -4.65 -23.79
C LEU A 123 -6.81 -4.45 -24.33
N THR A 124 -7.23 -5.28 -25.28
CA THR A 124 -8.64 -5.41 -25.65
C THR A 124 -9.43 -5.88 -24.40
N VAL A 125 -10.76 -5.74 -24.41
CA VAL A 125 -11.60 -6.22 -23.30
C VAL A 125 -11.34 -7.70 -23.03
N ARG A 126 -11.18 -8.52 -24.08
CA ARG A 126 -10.94 -9.95 -23.99
C ARG A 126 -9.57 -10.26 -23.36
N GLU A 127 -8.51 -9.63 -23.88
CA GLU A 127 -7.14 -9.83 -23.36
C GLU A 127 -7.03 -9.38 -21.90
N PHE A 128 -7.65 -8.24 -21.57
CA PHE A 128 -7.71 -7.77 -20.20
C PHE A 128 -8.45 -8.75 -19.29
N HIS A 129 -9.58 -9.32 -19.73
CA HIS A 129 -10.29 -10.35 -18.96
C HIS A 129 -9.44 -11.59 -18.71
N GLU A 130 -8.70 -12.07 -19.71
CA GLU A 130 -7.80 -13.22 -19.55
C GLU A 130 -6.60 -12.88 -18.64
N TYR A 131 -6.09 -11.66 -18.73
CA TYR A 131 -5.03 -11.18 -17.84
C TYR A 131 -5.48 -11.12 -16.38
N VAL A 132 -6.65 -10.54 -16.12
CA VAL A 132 -7.22 -10.42 -14.78
C VAL A 132 -7.57 -11.79 -14.20
N LYS A 133 -8.14 -12.69 -15.00
CA LYS A 133 -8.53 -14.04 -14.58
C LYS A 133 -7.37 -14.83 -13.98
N ARG A 134 -6.17 -14.70 -14.56
CA ARG A 134 -4.95 -15.32 -14.04
C ARG A 134 -4.57 -14.84 -12.62
N ASN A 135 -5.01 -13.66 -12.23
CA ASN A 135 -4.73 -13.08 -10.91
C ASN A 135 -5.83 -13.38 -9.88
N LEU A 136 -7.08 -13.67 -10.31
CA LEU A 136 -8.20 -13.97 -9.41
C LEU A 136 -7.93 -15.19 -8.53
N ASP A 137 -7.47 -16.28 -9.12
CA ASP A 137 -7.15 -17.52 -8.40
C ASP A 137 -6.10 -17.29 -7.31
N SER A 138 -5.16 -16.36 -7.56
CA SER A 138 -4.09 -16.03 -6.62
C SER A 138 -4.58 -15.37 -5.34
N VAL A 139 -5.74 -14.73 -5.37
CA VAL A 139 -6.35 -14.04 -4.23
C VAL A 139 -7.62 -14.71 -3.72
N GLY A 140 -8.00 -15.84 -4.29
CA GLY A 140 -9.20 -16.59 -3.90
C GLY A 140 -10.50 -15.82 -4.16
N LEU A 141 -10.58 -15.06 -5.25
CA LEU A 141 -11.80 -14.39 -5.71
C LEU A 141 -12.44 -15.15 -6.86
N ASP A 142 -13.76 -15.31 -6.78
CA ASP A 142 -14.54 -15.91 -7.86
C ASP A 142 -14.60 -14.99 -9.08
N PRO A 143 -14.49 -15.50 -10.33
CA PRO A 143 -14.59 -14.69 -11.55
C PRO A 143 -15.86 -13.82 -11.67
N THR A 144 -16.96 -14.18 -11.00
CA THR A 144 -18.20 -13.40 -11.00
C THR A 144 -18.04 -12.00 -10.39
N PHE A 145 -16.98 -11.80 -9.56
CA PHE A 145 -16.67 -10.47 -9.00
C PHE A 145 -16.39 -9.43 -10.08
N LEU A 146 -15.84 -9.82 -11.23
CA LEU A 146 -15.56 -8.91 -12.34
C LEU A 146 -16.83 -8.29 -12.95
N GLY A 147 -17.97 -8.94 -12.81
CA GLY A 147 -19.27 -8.46 -13.29
C GLY A 147 -20.01 -7.58 -12.25
N ARG A 148 -19.50 -7.43 -11.03
CA ARG A 148 -20.15 -6.66 -9.96
C ARG A 148 -19.65 -5.21 -9.95
N TYR A 149 -20.30 -4.38 -9.15
CA TYR A 149 -19.80 -3.04 -8.86
C TYR A 149 -18.66 -3.08 -7.85
N LEU A 150 -17.78 -2.08 -7.90
CA LEU A 150 -16.56 -2.03 -7.10
C LEU A 150 -16.88 -2.05 -5.60
N ASN A 151 -16.50 -3.15 -4.96
CA ASN A 151 -16.69 -3.42 -3.53
C ASN A 151 -18.15 -3.44 -3.03
N GLU A 152 -19.16 -3.27 -3.90
CA GLU A 152 -20.57 -3.22 -3.49
C GLU A 152 -21.06 -4.59 -3.03
N GLY A 153 -21.51 -4.66 -1.78
CA GLY A 153 -21.96 -5.88 -1.14
C GLY A 153 -20.88 -6.94 -0.94
N PHE A 154 -19.60 -6.56 -0.98
CA PHE A 154 -18.50 -7.45 -0.64
C PHE A 154 -18.36 -7.52 0.88
N SER A 155 -18.08 -8.70 1.42
CA SER A 155 -17.63 -8.86 2.79
C SER A 155 -16.29 -8.14 3.02
N GLY A 156 -15.91 -7.89 4.27
CA GLY A 156 -14.62 -7.26 4.59
C GLY A 156 -13.43 -8.01 3.98
N GLY A 157 -13.43 -9.33 4.05
CA GLY A 157 -12.38 -10.17 3.46
C GLY A 157 -12.35 -10.11 1.93
N GLU A 158 -13.52 -10.07 1.27
CA GLU A 158 -13.61 -9.92 -0.18
C GLU A 158 -13.11 -8.55 -0.64
N LYS A 159 -13.42 -7.46 0.09
CA LYS A 159 -12.90 -6.12 -0.18
C LYS A 159 -11.37 -6.08 -0.12
N LYS A 160 -10.77 -6.71 0.89
CA LYS A 160 -9.31 -6.80 1.02
C LYS A 160 -8.68 -7.60 -0.12
N ARG A 161 -9.24 -8.77 -0.46
CA ARG A 161 -8.78 -9.56 -1.61
C ARG A 161 -8.96 -8.82 -2.94
N SER A 162 -10.07 -8.08 -3.10
CA SER A 162 -10.30 -7.19 -4.25
C SER A 162 -9.21 -6.14 -4.40
N GLU A 163 -8.80 -5.51 -3.30
CA GLU A 163 -7.75 -4.50 -3.29
C GLU A 163 -6.36 -5.09 -3.62
N VAL A 164 -6.04 -6.25 -3.05
CA VAL A 164 -4.83 -7.01 -3.38
C VAL A 164 -4.80 -7.43 -4.85
N MET A 165 -5.96 -7.83 -5.39
CA MET A 165 -6.13 -8.10 -6.81
C MET A 165 -5.83 -6.87 -7.67
N GLN A 166 -6.33 -5.67 -7.29
CA GLN A 166 -6.02 -4.41 -7.97
C GLN A 166 -4.50 -4.17 -7.96
N MET A 167 -3.83 -4.36 -6.84
CA MET A 167 -2.38 -4.24 -6.71
C MET A 167 -1.64 -5.17 -7.69
N LEU A 168 -2.03 -6.43 -7.78
CA LEU A 168 -1.41 -7.40 -8.69
C LEU A 168 -1.61 -7.04 -10.17
N VAL A 169 -2.79 -6.52 -10.51
CA VAL A 169 -3.12 -6.11 -11.89
C VAL A 169 -2.39 -4.84 -12.27
N LEU A 170 -2.37 -3.84 -11.39
CA LEU A 170 -1.79 -2.52 -11.68
C LEU A 170 -0.26 -2.49 -11.59
N LYS A 171 0.36 -3.46 -10.89
CA LYS A 171 1.82 -3.60 -10.74
C LYS A 171 2.53 -2.29 -10.39
N PRO A 172 2.24 -1.69 -9.24
CA PRO A 172 2.89 -0.46 -8.82
C PRO A 172 4.39 -0.65 -8.60
N ASN A 173 5.15 0.45 -8.61
CA ASN A 173 6.57 0.43 -8.23
C ASN A 173 6.74 0.39 -6.70
N LEU A 174 5.79 0.97 -5.96
CA LEU A 174 5.72 0.92 -4.50
C LEU A 174 4.27 0.77 -4.06
N ALA A 175 3.97 -0.28 -3.31
CA ALA A 175 2.69 -0.47 -2.64
C ALA A 175 2.80 -0.10 -1.15
N ILE A 176 1.90 0.75 -0.67
CA ILE A 176 1.68 1.02 0.75
C ILE A 176 0.39 0.30 1.14
N LEU A 177 0.45 -0.62 2.09
CA LEU A 177 -0.68 -1.47 2.47
C LEU A 177 -1.04 -1.19 3.93
N ASP A 178 -2.18 -0.54 4.15
CA ASP A 178 -2.64 -0.17 5.50
C ASP A 178 -3.52 -1.28 6.07
N GLU A 179 -2.98 -2.00 7.06
CA GLU A 179 -3.60 -3.15 7.73
C GLU A 179 -4.20 -4.19 6.75
N PRO A 180 -3.40 -4.75 5.83
CA PRO A 180 -3.91 -5.63 4.79
C PRO A 180 -4.48 -6.96 5.33
N ASP A 181 -4.16 -7.30 6.58
CA ASP A 181 -4.61 -8.51 7.27
C ASP A 181 -5.75 -8.28 8.27
N SER A 182 -6.24 -7.04 8.41
CA SER A 182 -7.30 -6.71 9.35
C SER A 182 -8.62 -7.39 8.97
N GLY A 183 -9.24 -8.07 9.95
CA GLY A 183 -10.52 -8.77 9.75
C GLY A 183 -10.45 -10.04 8.92
N LEU A 184 -9.25 -10.53 8.57
CA LEU A 184 -9.06 -11.77 7.82
C LEU A 184 -8.81 -12.97 8.74
N ASP A 185 -9.30 -14.14 8.33
CA ASP A 185 -8.89 -15.42 8.88
C ASP A 185 -7.46 -15.80 8.44
N ILE A 186 -6.92 -16.88 9.02
CA ILE A 186 -5.52 -17.28 8.78
C ILE A 186 -5.26 -17.60 7.30
N ASP A 187 -6.18 -18.25 6.62
CA ASP A 187 -5.98 -18.69 5.23
C ASP A 187 -6.08 -17.49 4.28
N ALA A 188 -6.98 -16.56 4.54
CA ALA A 188 -7.04 -15.29 3.80
C ALA A 188 -5.78 -14.43 4.02
N VAL A 189 -5.21 -14.39 5.23
CA VAL A 189 -3.93 -13.70 5.49
C VAL A 189 -2.79 -14.32 4.68
N LYS A 190 -2.71 -15.65 4.60
CA LYS A 190 -1.71 -16.33 3.77
C LYS A 190 -1.86 -15.97 2.29
N SER A 191 -3.10 -16.00 1.77
CA SER A 191 -3.37 -15.64 0.36
C SER A 191 -2.98 -14.19 0.05
N VAL A 192 -3.26 -13.26 0.97
CA VAL A 192 -2.83 -11.85 0.85
C VAL A 192 -1.30 -11.74 0.87
N ALA A 193 -0.63 -12.45 1.78
CA ALA A 193 0.83 -12.45 1.86
C ALA A 193 1.48 -13.06 0.60
N GLU A 194 0.92 -14.13 0.05
CA GLU A 194 1.38 -14.73 -1.22
C GLU A 194 1.27 -13.74 -2.38
N ALA A 195 0.18 -12.99 -2.46
CA ALA A 195 0.01 -11.96 -3.48
C ALA A 195 1.00 -10.79 -3.30
N ILE A 196 1.27 -10.38 -2.05
CA ILE A 196 2.33 -9.40 -1.75
C ILE A 196 3.69 -9.95 -2.19
N ASN A 197 4.00 -11.21 -1.90
CA ASN A 197 5.25 -11.85 -2.34
C ASN A 197 5.39 -11.85 -3.87
N LYS A 198 4.32 -12.15 -4.62
CA LYS A 198 4.32 -12.04 -6.09
C LYS A 198 4.63 -10.61 -6.56
N LEU A 199 4.11 -9.59 -5.89
CA LEU A 199 4.47 -8.21 -6.23
C LEU A 199 5.95 -7.93 -5.95
N ILE A 200 6.48 -8.38 -4.80
CA ILE A 200 7.89 -8.23 -4.43
C ILE A 200 8.81 -8.87 -5.49
N GLU A 201 8.45 -10.05 -6.02
CA GLU A 201 9.19 -10.74 -7.09
C GLU A 201 9.29 -9.92 -8.38
N THR A 202 8.37 -8.98 -8.63
CA THR A 202 8.47 -8.04 -9.76
C THR A 202 9.51 -6.94 -9.54
N GLY A 203 10.12 -6.87 -8.36
CA GLY A 203 11.05 -5.81 -7.95
C GLY A 203 10.35 -4.55 -7.42
N ALA A 204 9.06 -4.61 -7.13
CA ALA A 204 8.34 -3.51 -6.47
C ALA A 204 8.74 -3.40 -5.00
N GLY A 205 8.79 -2.16 -4.49
CA GLY A 205 8.89 -1.90 -3.06
C GLY A 205 7.53 -2.11 -2.38
N VAL A 206 7.56 -2.48 -1.09
CA VAL A 206 6.34 -2.64 -0.29
C VAL A 206 6.53 -2.02 1.09
N VAL A 207 5.56 -1.23 1.53
CA VAL A 207 5.45 -0.78 2.93
C VAL A 207 4.19 -1.37 3.52
N VAL A 208 4.32 -2.31 4.45
CA VAL A 208 3.19 -2.89 5.17
C VAL A 208 3.00 -2.14 6.48
N ILE A 209 1.88 -1.48 6.62
CA ILE A 209 1.48 -0.85 7.88
C ILE A 209 0.64 -1.86 8.65
N THR A 210 1.08 -2.23 9.83
CA THR A 210 0.34 -3.17 10.69
C THR A 210 0.70 -2.94 12.16
N HIS A 211 -0.19 -3.33 13.05
CA HIS A 211 0.07 -3.36 14.48
C HIS A 211 0.34 -4.79 14.99
N TYR A 212 0.20 -5.80 14.12
CA TYR A 212 0.51 -7.21 14.42
C TYR A 212 1.57 -7.77 13.48
N ALA A 213 2.43 -8.64 13.99
CA ALA A 213 3.44 -9.32 13.17
C ALA A 213 2.86 -10.48 12.33
N ARG A 214 1.55 -10.75 12.41
CA ARG A 214 0.90 -11.92 11.82
C ARG A 214 1.17 -12.07 10.32
N ILE A 215 0.90 -11.03 9.53
CA ILE A 215 1.13 -11.06 8.08
C ILE A 215 2.62 -11.08 7.75
N LEU A 216 3.46 -10.39 8.55
CA LEU A 216 4.90 -10.29 8.32
C LEU A 216 5.60 -11.65 8.34
N ARG A 217 5.06 -12.63 9.05
CA ARG A 217 5.59 -14.01 9.12
C ARG A 217 5.49 -14.76 7.80
N TYR A 218 4.53 -14.41 6.95
CA TYR A 218 4.30 -15.03 5.66
C TYR A 218 4.97 -14.29 4.49
N LEU A 219 5.58 -13.14 4.74
CA LEU A 219 6.36 -12.43 3.74
C LEU A 219 7.70 -13.14 3.51
N GLY A 220 8.02 -13.42 2.24
CA GLY A 220 9.28 -14.05 1.85
C GLY A 220 10.51 -13.16 2.10
N LYS A 221 10.28 -11.84 2.25
CA LYS A 221 11.31 -10.83 2.50
C LYS A 221 10.77 -9.76 3.44
N LEU A 222 11.61 -9.31 4.36
CA LEU A 222 11.35 -8.15 5.22
C LEU A 222 12.70 -7.50 5.52
N ASP A 223 12.98 -6.36 4.89
CA ASP A 223 14.27 -5.68 5.00
C ASP A 223 14.36 -4.83 6.27
N TYR A 224 13.27 -4.10 6.57
CA TYR A 224 13.25 -3.19 7.72
C TYR A 224 11.91 -3.23 8.45
N VAL A 225 12.00 -3.05 9.75
CA VAL A 225 10.86 -2.81 10.64
C VAL A 225 11.05 -1.46 11.30
N HIS A 226 10.06 -0.59 11.19
CA HIS A 226 10.05 0.74 11.78
C HIS A 226 8.97 0.84 12.84
N VAL A 227 9.29 1.42 13.98
CA VAL A 227 8.32 1.70 15.04
C VAL A 227 7.98 3.18 15.02
N MET A 228 6.69 3.46 14.80
CA MET A 228 6.16 4.80 14.76
C MET A 228 5.45 5.15 16.05
N SER A 229 5.74 6.32 16.60
CA SER A 229 5.04 6.90 17.73
C SER A 229 4.94 8.42 17.60
N LYS A 230 3.77 8.97 17.97
CA LYS A 230 3.52 10.42 18.01
C LYS A 230 3.98 11.14 16.73
N GLY A 231 3.75 10.52 15.57
CA GLY A 231 4.07 11.11 14.26
C GLY A 231 5.52 10.99 13.81
N LYS A 232 6.36 10.20 14.49
CA LYS A 232 7.78 9.99 14.16
C LYS A 232 8.13 8.50 14.13
N ILE A 233 9.11 8.13 13.33
CA ILE A 233 9.81 6.85 13.47
C ILE A 233 10.82 7.00 14.62
N ILE A 234 10.64 6.20 15.68
CA ILE A 234 11.46 6.28 16.90
C ILE A 234 12.50 5.16 16.96
N LYS A 235 12.28 4.07 16.25
CA LYS A 235 13.21 2.94 16.16
C LYS A 235 13.07 2.26 14.81
N SER A 236 14.18 1.82 14.26
CA SER A 236 14.25 0.97 13.08
C SER A 236 15.16 -0.21 13.34
N GLY A 237 14.84 -1.36 12.77
CA GLY A 237 15.60 -2.60 12.91
C GLY A 237 15.23 -3.59 11.81
N SER A 238 15.72 -4.81 11.94
CA SER A 238 15.44 -5.93 11.09
C SER A 238 14.18 -6.69 11.55
N LYS A 239 13.92 -7.86 10.99
CA LYS A 239 12.74 -8.69 11.27
C LYS A 239 12.59 -9.00 12.78
N GLU A 240 13.70 -9.18 13.49
CA GLU A 240 13.73 -9.48 14.92
C GLU A 240 13.00 -8.41 15.76
N LEU A 241 13.01 -7.15 15.30
CA LEU A 241 12.28 -6.08 15.98
C LEU A 241 10.77 -6.35 15.99
N SER A 242 10.20 -6.93 14.93
CA SER A 242 8.77 -7.27 14.89
C SER A 242 8.41 -8.39 15.88
N GLU A 243 9.31 -9.34 16.08
CA GLU A 243 9.15 -10.44 17.05
C GLU A 243 9.29 -9.94 18.50
N GLU A 244 10.20 -8.98 18.74
CA GLU A 244 10.31 -8.31 20.03
C GLU A 244 9.03 -7.52 20.38
N LEU A 245 8.47 -6.79 19.42
CA LEU A 245 7.24 -6.03 19.61
C LEU A 245 6.04 -6.92 19.91
N GLU A 246 5.96 -8.08 19.25
CA GLU A 246 4.88 -9.04 19.49
C GLU A 246 4.99 -9.68 20.88
N THR A 247 6.21 -9.92 21.35
CA THR A 247 6.45 -10.58 22.65
C THR A 247 6.37 -9.61 23.83
N LYS A 248 6.95 -8.40 23.69
CA LYS A 248 7.12 -7.41 24.76
C LYS A 248 6.13 -6.25 24.72
N GLY A 249 5.31 -6.17 23.64
CA GLY A 249 4.46 -4.99 23.37
C GLY A 249 5.28 -3.75 23.03
N TYR A 250 4.68 -2.57 23.17
CA TYR A 250 5.36 -1.28 22.92
C TYR A 250 5.89 -0.61 24.19
N GLY A 251 5.52 -1.09 25.40
CA GLY A 251 5.83 -0.46 26.69
C GLY A 251 7.33 -0.33 26.97
N TRP A 252 8.15 -1.29 26.55
CA TRP A 252 9.61 -1.25 26.74
C TRP A 252 10.31 -0.15 25.92
N LEU A 253 9.64 0.43 24.94
CA LEU A 253 10.10 1.61 24.19
C LEU A 253 9.67 2.93 24.84
N GLY A 254 9.07 2.89 26.04
CA GLY A 254 8.53 4.07 26.72
C GLY A 254 7.22 4.57 26.07
N LEU A 255 6.54 3.71 25.31
CA LEU A 255 5.26 3.98 24.68
C LEU A 255 4.18 3.34 25.54
N GLU A 256 3.47 4.16 26.32
CA GLU A 256 2.23 3.74 26.98
C GLU A 256 1.11 3.65 25.93
N GLU A 257 0.25 2.64 26.06
CA GLU A 257 -0.94 2.44 25.22
C GLU A 257 -1.96 3.58 25.40
#